data_5bb0682eba0604dd9aab182f4b6bc7b1
#
_entry.id   5bb0682eba0604dd9aab182f4b6bc7b1
#
_cell.length_a   1.000
_cell.length_b   1.000
_cell.length_c   1.000
_cell.angle_alpha   90.00
_cell.angle_beta   90.00
_cell.angle_gamma   90.00
#
_symmetry.space_group_name_H-M   'P 1'
#
loop_
_entity.id
_entity.type
_entity.pdbx_description
1 polymer ?
#
loop_
_entity_poly.entity_id
_entity_poly.type
_entity_poly.pdbx_seq_one_letter_code
_entity_poly.pdbx_strand_id
1 'polypeptide(L)'
;MKKISIGNKEVIHLVGIGGIGMSGLAHIMKMMGFSVQGSDMNFNKNIENCKKLGIRVFIGHKISNTKKATILVKSSAIKKNNIELVHAIKKKLPIYSRAEMLANIISLKKNILVTGSHGKTTTTSLIAKILSSANLDPTIINGGVINSLKNNAKYGKGNWTIVEADESDGSFLKLPLNYSIVTNIDNEHLDYYKNLKNLENAFINFI
;
A
#
# COMPACT_ATOMS: atom_id res chain seq x y z
N MET A 1 15.15 2.14 8.43
CA MET A 1 13.94 1.29 8.66
C MET A 1 14.36 -0.17 8.85
N LYS A 2 13.78 -0.90 9.83
CA LYS A 2 14.07 -2.35 9.96
C LYS A 2 13.47 -3.09 8.76
N LYS A 3 14.29 -3.83 8.04
CA LYS A 3 13.85 -4.67 6.91
C LYS A 3 12.95 -5.77 7.47
N ILE A 4 11.72 -5.89 6.97
CA ILE A 4 10.78 -6.94 7.36
C ILE A 4 11.20 -8.21 6.60
N SER A 5 11.63 -9.24 7.33
CA SER A 5 11.90 -10.53 6.71
C SER A 5 10.60 -11.34 6.65
N ILE A 6 10.08 -11.55 5.45
CA ILE A 6 8.86 -12.35 5.23
C ILE A 6 9.28 -13.68 4.63
N GLY A 7 9.14 -14.75 5.39
CA GLY A 7 9.42 -16.11 4.91
C GLY A 7 8.27 -16.68 4.07
N ASN A 8 8.55 -17.70 3.25
CA ASN A 8 7.55 -18.33 2.38
C ASN A 8 6.40 -19.05 3.14
N LYS A 9 6.58 -19.30 4.44
CA LYS A 9 5.57 -19.95 5.30
C LYS A 9 4.65 -18.95 6.00
N GLU A 10 4.94 -17.66 5.88
CA GLU A 10 4.17 -16.62 6.56
C GLU A 10 2.78 -16.41 5.91
N VAL A 11 1.77 -16.28 6.76
CA VAL A 11 0.40 -15.96 6.37
C VAL A 11 0.12 -14.52 6.77
N ILE A 12 0.02 -13.65 5.79
CA ILE A 12 -0.17 -12.21 5.99
C ILE A 12 -1.66 -11.89 5.98
N HIS A 13 -2.16 -11.36 7.09
CA HIS A 13 -3.56 -10.96 7.23
C HIS A 13 -3.70 -9.44 7.18
N LEU A 14 -4.43 -8.94 6.18
CA LEU A 14 -4.69 -7.52 6.00
C LEU A 14 -6.04 -7.14 6.61
N VAL A 15 -6.01 -6.29 7.64
CA VAL A 15 -7.22 -5.76 8.31
C VAL A 15 -7.65 -4.49 7.60
N GLY A 16 -8.86 -4.47 7.01
CA GLY A 16 -9.35 -3.41 6.14
C GLY A 16 -8.91 -3.60 4.68
N ILE A 17 -8.89 -4.86 4.19
CA ILE A 17 -8.37 -5.23 2.86
C ILE A 17 -9.15 -4.60 1.70
N GLY A 18 -10.41 -4.20 1.90
CA GLY A 18 -11.26 -3.57 0.88
C GLY A 18 -10.91 -2.13 0.55
N GLY A 19 -10.06 -1.47 1.36
CA GLY A 19 -9.53 -0.15 1.04
C GLY A 19 -8.66 -0.18 -0.23
N ILE A 20 -8.67 0.91 -1.03
CA ILE A 20 -7.95 0.99 -2.30
C ILE A 20 -6.47 0.64 -2.12
N GLY A 21 -5.76 1.33 -1.23
CA GLY A 21 -4.33 1.07 -1.00
C GLY A 21 -4.03 -0.31 -0.39
N MET A 22 -4.95 -0.86 0.43
CA MET A 22 -4.79 -2.19 1.03
C MET A 22 -4.99 -3.30 0.00
N SER A 23 -6.00 -3.20 -0.85
CA SER A 23 -6.28 -4.18 -1.92
C SER A 23 -5.15 -4.20 -2.97
N GLY A 24 -4.59 -3.04 -3.32
CA GLY A 24 -3.43 -2.96 -4.20
C GLY A 24 -2.19 -3.64 -3.60
N LEU A 25 -1.92 -3.38 -2.31
CA LEU A 25 -0.83 -4.05 -1.60
C LEU A 25 -1.05 -5.56 -1.54
N ALA A 26 -2.28 -6.01 -1.21
CA ALA A 26 -2.64 -7.42 -1.20
C ALA A 26 -2.42 -8.10 -2.55
N HIS A 27 -2.79 -7.42 -3.65
CA HIS A 27 -2.56 -7.90 -5.02
C HIS A 27 -1.07 -8.12 -5.27
N ILE A 28 -0.24 -7.09 -5.05
CA ILE A 28 1.21 -7.19 -5.28
C ILE A 28 1.82 -8.33 -4.47
N MET A 29 1.52 -8.41 -3.18
CA MET A 29 2.04 -9.46 -2.31
C MET A 29 1.61 -10.87 -2.77
N LYS A 30 0.36 -11.02 -3.21
CA LYS A 30 -0.14 -12.29 -3.76
C LYS A 30 0.62 -12.69 -5.03
N MET A 31 0.85 -11.73 -5.94
CA MET A 31 1.59 -11.96 -7.19
C MET A 31 3.09 -12.25 -6.95
N MET A 32 3.64 -11.76 -5.85
CA MET A 32 5.00 -12.11 -5.38
C MET A 32 5.08 -13.51 -4.76
N GLY A 33 3.95 -14.24 -4.65
CA GLY A 33 3.90 -15.60 -4.11
C GLY A 33 3.65 -15.70 -2.60
N PHE A 34 3.37 -14.59 -1.91
CA PHE A 34 3.05 -14.63 -0.48
C PHE A 34 1.66 -15.23 -0.22
N SER A 35 1.52 -15.88 0.93
CA SER A 35 0.21 -16.33 1.42
C SER A 35 -0.53 -15.15 2.03
N VAL A 36 -1.55 -14.64 1.31
CA VAL A 36 -2.28 -13.43 1.69
C VAL A 36 -3.75 -13.76 1.98
N GLN A 37 -4.27 -13.22 3.07
CA GLN A 37 -5.69 -13.20 3.41
C GLN A 37 -6.06 -11.85 4.03
N GLY A 38 -7.33 -11.56 4.25
CA GLY A 38 -7.72 -10.33 4.92
C GLY A 38 -9.17 -10.28 5.34
N SER A 39 -9.54 -9.20 6.02
CA SER A 39 -10.90 -8.92 6.48
C SER A 39 -11.30 -7.49 6.17
N ASP A 40 -12.60 -7.27 5.99
CA ASP A 40 -13.20 -5.94 5.89
C ASP A 40 -14.64 -5.97 6.44
N MET A 41 -15.17 -4.83 6.85
CA MET A 41 -16.54 -4.73 7.35
C MET A 41 -17.57 -4.93 6.24
N ASN A 42 -17.32 -4.35 5.05
CA ASN A 42 -18.27 -4.31 3.95
C ASN A 42 -17.69 -4.90 2.68
N PHE A 43 -18.52 -5.63 1.94
CA PHE A 43 -18.16 -6.09 0.60
C PHE A 43 -18.11 -4.92 -0.39
N ASN A 44 -17.08 -4.91 -1.24
CA ASN A 44 -16.94 -3.91 -2.31
C ASN A 44 -16.17 -4.50 -3.51
N LYS A 45 -15.99 -3.70 -4.56
CA LYS A 45 -15.32 -4.10 -5.81
C LYS A 45 -13.85 -4.52 -5.59
N ASN A 46 -13.14 -3.89 -4.66
CA ASN A 46 -11.76 -4.25 -4.34
C ASN A 46 -11.67 -5.65 -3.73
N ILE A 47 -12.63 -6.00 -2.86
CA ILE A 47 -12.74 -7.35 -2.26
C ILE A 47 -13.06 -8.38 -3.35
N GLU A 48 -13.97 -8.06 -4.27
CA GLU A 48 -14.26 -8.94 -5.41
C GLU A 48 -12.98 -9.23 -6.21
N ASN A 49 -12.20 -8.20 -6.52
CA ASN A 49 -10.92 -8.34 -7.22
C ASN A 49 -9.91 -9.18 -6.42
N CYS A 50 -9.79 -8.97 -5.11
CA CYS A 50 -8.95 -9.80 -4.26
C CYS A 50 -9.36 -11.28 -4.31
N LYS A 51 -10.67 -11.57 -4.24
CA LYS A 51 -11.19 -12.94 -4.32
C LYS A 51 -10.90 -13.60 -5.68
N LYS A 52 -11.00 -12.85 -6.80
CA LYS A 52 -10.64 -13.34 -8.15
C LYS A 52 -9.17 -13.74 -8.25
N LEU A 53 -8.29 -13.12 -7.45
CA LEU A 53 -6.86 -13.48 -7.34
C LEU A 53 -6.60 -14.66 -6.38
N GLY A 54 -7.64 -15.29 -5.85
CA GLY A 54 -7.52 -16.39 -4.90
C GLY A 54 -7.08 -15.93 -3.50
N ILE A 55 -7.30 -14.65 -3.14
CA ILE A 55 -7.09 -14.14 -1.79
C ILE A 55 -8.33 -14.44 -0.96
N ARG A 56 -8.16 -15.10 0.18
CA ARG A 56 -9.26 -15.37 1.10
C ARG A 56 -9.64 -14.10 1.85
N VAL A 57 -10.88 -13.63 1.67
CA VAL A 57 -11.39 -12.42 2.32
C VAL A 57 -12.60 -12.76 3.18
N PHE A 58 -12.52 -12.33 4.45
CA PHE A 58 -13.59 -12.46 5.44
C PHE A 58 -14.38 -11.14 5.52
N ILE A 59 -15.69 -11.23 5.59
CA ILE A 59 -16.56 -10.08 5.85
C ILE A 59 -16.87 -10.04 7.34
N GLY A 60 -16.66 -8.86 7.94
CA GLY A 60 -16.67 -8.64 9.39
C GLY A 60 -15.34 -9.01 10.05
N HIS A 61 -15.02 -8.30 11.14
CA HIS A 61 -13.83 -8.55 11.94
C HIS A 61 -14.14 -9.57 13.05
N LYS A 62 -13.40 -10.67 13.08
CA LYS A 62 -13.53 -11.74 14.09
C LYS A 62 -12.17 -12.33 14.44
N ILE A 63 -11.99 -12.76 15.69
CA ILE A 63 -10.76 -13.44 16.15
C ILE A 63 -10.43 -14.66 15.27
N SER A 64 -11.46 -15.38 14.83
CA SER A 64 -11.30 -16.58 13.98
C SER A 64 -10.58 -16.29 12.67
N ASN A 65 -10.68 -15.07 12.12
CA ASN A 65 -10.06 -14.67 10.86
C ASN A 65 -8.52 -14.69 10.95
N THR A 66 -7.98 -14.43 12.16
CA THR A 66 -6.54 -14.30 12.39
C THR A 66 -5.87 -15.59 12.91
N LYS A 67 -6.62 -16.71 13.06
CA LYS A 67 -6.07 -17.94 13.64
C LYS A 67 -4.84 -18.48 12.90
N LYS A 68 -4.80 -18.35 11.58
CA LYS A 68 -3.68 -18.81 10.73
C LYS A 68 -2.68 -17.70 10.41
N ALA A 69 -2.96 -16.47 10.81
CA ALA A 69 -2.09 -15.33 10.52
C ALA A 69 -0.82 -15.41 11.36
N THR A 70 0.31 -15.11 10.74
CA THR A 70 1.61 -14.97 11.39
C THR A 70 2.07 -13.51 11.40
N ILE A 71 1.53 -12.71 10.48
CA ILE A 71 1.78 -11.26 10.35
C ILE A 71 0.44 -10.57 10.13
N LEU A 72 0.22 -9.43 10.79
CA LEU A 72 -0.89 -8.52 10.50
C LEU A 72 -0.41 -7.25 9.81
N VAL A 73 -1.20 -6.80 8.84
CA VAL A 73 -1.06 -5.48 8.22
C VAL A 73 -2.37 -4.72 8.40
N LYS A 74 -2.31 -3.53 8.98
CA LYS A 74 -3.51 -2.74 9.26
C LYS A 74 -3.62 -1.50 8.36
N SER A 75 -4.84 -1.20 7.92
CA SER A 75 -5.18 0.11 7.36
C SER A 75 -5.15 1.20 8.43
N SER A 76 -4.88 2.44 8.05
CA SER A 76 -4.98 3.62 8.93
C SER A 76 -6.40 3.82 9.48
N ALA A 77 -7.43 3.43 8.73
CA ALA A 77 -8.83 3.51 9.14
C ALA A 77 -9.22 2.53 10.27
N ILE A 78 -8.38 1.53 10.57
CA ILE A 78 -8.69 0.52 11.60
C ILE A 78 -8.33 1.05 12.99
N LYS A 79 -9.35 1.13 13.86
CA LYS A 79 -9.21 1.61 15.23
C LYS A 79 -8.39 0.63 16.09
N LYS A 80 -7.69 1.15 17.11
CA LYS A 80 -6.83 0.37 18.02
C LYS A 80 -7.58 -0.73 18.79
N ASN A 81 -8.89 -0.56 19.02
CA ASN A 81 -9.74 -1.53 19.70
C ASN A 81 -10.34 -2.61 18.77
N ASN A 82 -9.93 -2.66 17.51
CA ASN A 82 -10.38 -3.72 16.60
C ASN A 82 -10.01 -5.10 17.15
N ILE A 83 -10.98 -6.03 17.15
CA ILE A 83 -10.85 -7.34 17.80
C ILE A 83 -9.73 -8.19 17.20
N GLU A 84 -9.44 -8.06 15.91
CA GLU A 84 -8.35 -8.78 15.23
C GLU A 84 -6.98 -8.22 15.65
N LEU A 85 -6.86 -6.88 15.78
CA LEU A 85 -5.64 -6.26 16.30
C LEU A 85 -5.40 -6.62 17.76
N VAL A 86 -6.43 -6.57 18.61
CA VAL A 86 -6.33 -6.94 20.02
C VAL A 86 -5.89 -8.39 20.16
N HIS A 87 -6.45 -9.30 19.36
CA HIS A 87 -6.04 -10.72 19.35
C HIS A 87 -4.58 -10.87 18.90
N ALA A 88 -4.15 -10.17 17.86
CA ALA A 88 -2.77 -10.22 17.39
C ALA A 88 -1.77 -9.74 18.44
N ILE A 89 -2.10 -8.65 19.17
CA ILE A 89 -1.28 -8.14 20.30
C ILE A 89 -1.16 -9.21 21.39
N LYS A 90 -2.28 -9.83 21.79
CA LYS A 90 -2.28 -10.90 22.79
C LYS A 90 -1.43 -12.11 22.36
N LYS A 91 -1.41 -12.42 21.07
CA LYS A 91 -0.61 -13.49 20.46
C LYS A 91 0.82 -13.08 20.14
N LYS A 92 1.22 -11.83 20.40
CA LYS A 92 2.54 -11.27 20.09
C LYS A 92 2.89 -11.39 18.60
N LEU A 93 1.90 -11.34 17.71
CA LEU A 93 2.13 -11.35 16.28
C LEU A 93 2.70 -10.00 15.83
N PRO A 94 3.63 -9.97 14.87
CA PRO A 94 4.07 -8.74 14.25
C PRO A 94 2.90 -8.00 13.59
N ILE A 95 2.77 -6.70 13.87
CA ILE A 95 1.74 -5.83 13.31
C ILE A 95 2.42 -4.66 12.62
N TYR A 96 2.14 -4.50 11.33
CA TYR A 96 2.66 -3.43 10.51
C TYR A 96 1.53 -2.55 9.99
N SER A 97 1.79 -1.28 9.81
CA SER A 97 0.93 -0.38 9.04
C SER A 97 1.02 -0.70 7.54
N ARG A 98 0.04 -0.25 6.77
CA ARG A 98 0.08 -0.30 5.29
C ARG A 98 1.37 0.31 4.75
N ALA A 99 1.76 1.49 5.27
CA ALA A 99 2.94 2.20 4.81
C ALA A 99 4.25 1.43 5.09
N GLU A 100 4.38 0.81 6.27
CA GLU A 100 5.57 0.01 6.61
C GLU A 100 5.68 -1.23 5.72
N MET A 101 4.56 -1.91 5.45
CA MET A 101 4.56 -3.07 4.55
C MET A 101 4.82 -2.66 3.11
N LEU A 102 4.21 -1.57 2.63
CA LEU A 102 4.46 -1.01 1.30
C LEU A 102 5.93 -0.64 1.14
N ALA A 103 6.51 0.08 2.11
CA ALA A 103 7.91 0.47 2.10
C ALA A 103 8.85 -0.75 1.98
N ASN A 104 8.52 -1.84 2.68
CA ASN A 104 9.28 -3.07 2.58
C ASN A 104 9.20 -3.68 1.17
N ILE A 105 8.01 -3.78 0.60
CA ILE A 105 7.82 -4.36 -0.74
C ILE A 105 8.55 -3.54 -1.81
N ILE A 106 8.43 -2.21 -1.79
CA ILE A 106 9.07 -1.37 -2.82
C ILE A 106 10.59 -1.27 -2.65
N SER A 107 11.13 -1.52 -1.46
CA SER A 107 12.59 -1.57 -1.21
C SER A 107 13.30 -2.73 -1.90
N LEU A 108 12.53 -3.72 -2.40
CA LEU A 108 13.10 -4.88 -3.11
C LEU A 108 13.51 -4.55 -4.55
N LYS A 109 13.05 -3.41 -5.09
CA LYS A 109 13.33 -2.96 -6.46
C LYS A 109 13.72 -1.48 -6.46
N LYS A 110 14.27 -0.98 -7.57
CA LYS A 110 14.41 0.47 -7.79
C LYS A 110 13.01 1.09 -7.86
N ASN A 111 12.83 2.25 -7.23
CA ASN A 111 11.51 2.86 -7.16
C ASN A 111 11.52 4.32 -7.66
N ILE A 112 10.38 4.71 -8.22
CA ILE A 112 10.03 6.08 -8.58
C ILE A 112 8.76 6.40 -7.77
N LEU A 113 8.86 7.35 -6.86
CA LEU A 113 7.73 7.81 -6.06
C LEU A 113 7.18 9.10 -6.64
N VAL A 114 5.88 9.13 -6.91
CA VAL A 114 5.18 10.31 -7.43
C VAL A 114 4.28 10.84 -6.32
N THR A 115 4.51 12.06 -5.89
CA THR A 115 3.73 12.74 -4.85
C THR A 115 3.37 14.17 -5.28
N GLY A 116 2.63 14.90 -4.45
CA GLY A 116 2.18 16.26 -4.70
C GLY A 116 0.67 16.40 -4.55
N SER A 117 0.16 17.61 -4.47
CA SER A 117 -1.26 17.87 -4.24
C SER A 117 -2.12 17.33 -5.39
N HIS A 118 -1.78 17.66 -6.64
CA HIS A 118 -2.57 17.30 -7.82
C HIS A 118 -1.74 16.54 -8.86
N GLY A 119 -2.41 15.73 -9.70
CA GLY A 119 -1.80 15.07 -10.86
C GLY A 119 -0.98 13.81 -10.55
N LYS A 120 -0.89 13.34 -9.31
CA LYS A 120 -0.15 12.13 -8.91
C LYS A 120 -0.51 10.91 -9.77
N THR A 121 -1.80 10.56 -9.82
CA THR A 121 -2.31 9.39 -10.56
C THR A 121 -1.99 9.46 -12.05
N THR A 122 -2.16 10.64 -12.66
CA THR A 122 -1.87 10.85 -14.08
C THR A 122 -0.38 10.67 -14.35
N THR A 123 0.47 11.33 -13.57
CA THR A 123 1.93 11.26 -13.71
C THR A 123 2.44 9.83 -13.50
N THR A 124 1.96 9.14 -12.46
CA THR A 124 2.27 7.73 -12.20
C THR A 124 1.90 6.85 -13.40
N SER A 125 0.71 7.07 -13.98
CA SER A 125 0.24 6.32 -15.15
C SER A 125 1.07 6.58 -16.41
N LEU A 126 1.51 7.82 -16.64
CA LEU A 126 2.37 8.19 -17.77
C LEU A 126 3.75 7.52 -17.65
N ILE A 127 4.38 7.59 -16.48
CA ILE A 127 5.68 6.94 -16.23
C ILE A 127 5.54 5.41 -16.40
N ALA A 128 4.47 4.84 -15.86
CA ALA A 128 4.18 3.42 -16.01
C ALA A 128 4.05 3.01 -17.48
N LYS A 129 3.39 3.85 -18.31
CA LYS A 129 3.28 3.62 -19.75
C LYS A 129 4.62 3.70 -20.46
N ILE A 130 5.44 4.71 -20.13
CA ILE A 130 6.78 4.88 -20.71
C ILE A 130 7.66 3.67 -20.43
N LEU A 131 7.77 3.27 -19.15
CA LEU A 131 8.59 2.12 -18.77
C LEU A 131 8.06 0.80 -19.35
N SER A 132 6.74 0.64 -19.43
CA SER A 132 6.14 -0.54 -20.07
C SER A 132 6.43 -0.57 -21.57
N SER A 133 6.36 0.58 -22.28
CA SER A 133 6.69 0.67 -23.69
C SER A 133 8.18 0.43 -23.99
N ALA A 134 9.04 0.68 -23.01
CA ALA A 134 10.46 0.34 -23.04
C ALA A 134 10.76 -1.13 -22.66
N ASN A 135 9.74 -1.97 -22.54
CA ASN A 135 9.84 -3.39 -22.14
C ASN A 135 10.47 -3.62 -20.75
N LEU A 136 10.39 -2.64 -19.84
CA LEU A 136 10.93 -2.73 -18.48
C LEU A 136 9.99 -3.41 -17.49
N ASP A 137 8.76 -3.75 -17.88
CA ASP A 137 7.71 -4.43 -17.09
C ASP A 137 7.67 -4.00 -15.61
N PRO A 138 7.36 -2.72 -15.31
CA PRO A 138 7.41 -2.21 -13.94
C PRO A 138 6.25 -2.74 -13.08
N THR A 139 6.50 -2.86 -11.77
CA THR A 139 5.46 -2.94 -10.77
C THR A 139 4.85 -1.55 -10.58
N ILE A 140 3.52 -1.45 -10.52
CA ILE A 140 2.79 -0.18 -10.44
C ILE A 140 1.86 -0.25 -9.23
N ILE A 141 1.91 0.78 -8.38
CA ILE A 141 1.05 0.93 -7.20
C ILE A 141 0.48 2.33 -7.21
N ASN A 142 -0.82 2.45 -7.40
CA ASN A 142 -1.51 3.72 -7.56
C ASN A 142 -2.53 3.95 -6.43
N GLY A 143 -2.77 5.18 -6.06
CA GLY A 143 -3.79 5.55 -5.07
C GLY A 143 -5.22 5.41 -5.59
N GLY A 144 -5.41 5.49 -6.92
CA GLY A 144 -6.68 5.31 -7.62
C GLY A 144 -6.68 4.16 -8.61
N VAL A 145 -7.82 3.91 -9.25
CA VAL A 145 -7.93 2.90 -10.31
C VAL A 145 -7.26 3.43 -11.59
N ILE A 146 -6.30 2.69 -12.10
CA ILE A 146 -5.70 2.98 -13.41
C ILE A 146 -6.66 2.45 -14.48
N ASN A 147 -7.26 3.34 -15.26
CA ASN A 147 -8.27 2.99 -16.27
C ASN A 147 -7.79 1.91 -17.26
N SER A 148 -6.56 2.00 -17.71
CA SER A 148 -5.96 1.02 -18.63
C SER A 148 -5.74 -0.37 -18.01
N LEU A 149 -5.61 -0.44 -16.67
CA LEU A 149 -5.40 -1.69 -15.94
C LEU A 149 -6.69 -2.21 -15.28
N LYS A 150 -7.74 -1.40 -15.22
CA LYS A 150 -8.99 -1.67 -14.44
C LYS A 150 -8.71 -2.07 -12.98
N ASN A 151 -7.55 -1.69 -12.47
CA ASN A 151 -7.06 -2.02 -11.13
C ASN A 151 -6.15 -0.89 -10.63
N ASN A 152 -5.92 -0.83 -9.33
CA ASN A 152 -5.04 0.14 -8.68
C ASN A 152 -3.59 -0.35 -8.52
N ALA A 153 -3.30 -1.58 -8.91
CA ALA A 153 -1.96 -2.14 -8.84
C ALA A 153 -1.71 -3.17 -9.95
N LYS A 154 -0.46 -3.24 -10.41
CA LYS A 154 0.05 -4.26 -11.34
C LYS A 154 1.41 -4.74 -10.82
N TYR A 155 1.58 -6.04 -10.68
CA TYR A 155 2.89 -6.63 -10.45
C TYR A 155 3.61 -6.82 -11.78
N GLY A 156 4.79 -6.24 -11.93
CA GLY A 156 5.70 -6.45 -13.05
C GLY A 156 6.92 -7.24 -12.62
N LYS A 157 7.50 -8.01 -13.54
CA LYS A 157 8.71 -8.82 -13.31
C LYS A 157 10.00 -8.00 -13.40
N GLY A 158 9.94 -6.79 -13.92
CA GLY A 158 11.11 -5.91 -14.07
C GLY A 158 11.60 -5.34 -12.73
N ASN A 159 12.74 -4.66 -12.78
CA ASN A 159 13.45 -4.13 -11.62
C ASN A 159 12.94 -2.77 -11.11
N TRP A 160 11.83 -2.27 -11.67
CA TRP A 160 11.27 -0.97 -11.34
C TRP A 160 9.94 -1.08 -10.63
N THR A 161 9.73 -0.23 -9.65
CA THR A 161 8.42 -0.02 -9.01
C THR A 161 8.07 1.46 -9.10
N ILE A 162 6.87 1.77 -9.60
CA ILE A 162 6.32 3.11 -9.63
C ILE A 162 5.20 3.17 -8.61
N VAL A 163 5.26 4.16 -7.72
CA VAL A 163 4.31 4.28 -6.60
C VAL A 163 3.75 5.69 -6.55
N GLU A 164 2.45 5.80 -6.50
CA GLU A 164 1.79 7.01 -6.05
C GLU A 164 1.90 7.11 -4.53
N ALA A 165 2.65 8.09 -4.05
CA ALA A 165 2.90 8.32 -2.64
C ALA A 165 1.93 9.38 -2.11
N ASP A 166 1.09 8.96 -1.16
CA ASP A 166 0.04 9.79 -0.56
C ASP A 166 0.65 10.62 0.59
N GLU A 167 0.61 11.94 0.44
CA GLU A 167 1.08 12.91 1.43
C GLU A 167 0.07 13.20 2.53
N SER A 168 -1.22 12.85 2.35
CA SER A 168 -2.33 13.32 3.19
C SER A 168 -2.18 13.03 4.69
N ASP A 169 -1.50 11.95 5.06
CA ASP A 169 -1.28 11.51 6.44
C ASP A 169 0.21 11.43 6.83
N GLY A 170 1.09 12.00 6.00
CA GLY A 170 2.55 11.97 6.19
C GLY A 170 3.19 10.59 6.05
N SER A 171 2.44 9.57 5.63
CA SER A 171 2.95 8.20 5.49
C SER A 171 4.00 8.06 4.37
N PHE A 172 3.98 8.96 3.38
CA PHE A 172 4.93 8.98 2.27
C PHE A 172 6.39 9.16 2.74
N LEU A 173 6.62 9.86 3.85
CA LEU A 173 7.94 10.03 4.47
C LEU A 173 8.60 8.71 4.93
N LYS A 174 7.81 7.64 5.03
CA LYS A 174 8.31 6.31 5.43
C LYS A 174 8.72 5.45 4.24
N LEU A 175 8.48 5.91 3.01
CA LEU A 175 8.79 5.14 1.81
C LEU A 175 10.28 5.29 1.46
N PRO A 176 10.98 4.19 1.13
CA PRO A 176 12.34 4.27 0.62
C PRO A 176 12.34 4.93 -0.75
N LEU A 177 13.29 5.83 -0.99
CA LEU A 177 13.36 6.67 -2.17
C LEU A 177 14.62 6.41 -2.98
N ASN A 178 14.46 6.08 -4.29
CA ASN A 178 15.54 6.17 -5.27
C ASN A 178 15.35 7.39 -6.19
N TYR A 179 14.12 7.60 -6.67
CA TYR A 179 13.75 8.75 -7.50
C TYR A 179 12.39 9.28 -7.05
N SER A 180 12.24 10.60 -7.03
CA SER A 180 10.98 11.27 -6.72
C SER A 180 10.55 12.22 -7.81
N ILE A 181 9.23 12.36 -7.94
CA ILE A 181 8.59 13.41 -8.71
C ILE A 181 7.58 14.07 -7.80
N VAL A 182 7.79 15.36 -7.53
CA VAL A 182 6.81 16.20 -6.86
C VAL A 182 6.08 16.99 -7.96
N THR A 183 4.80 16.72 -8.15
CA THR A 183 4.02 17.33 -9.23
C THR A 183 3.75 18.81 -8.97
N ASN A 184 3.31 19.11 -7.77
CA ASN A 184 3.06 20.47 -7.24
C ASN A 184 2.80 20.39 -5.73
N ILE A 185 2.83 21.52 -5.06
CA ILE A 185 2.50 21.67 -3.64
C ILE A 185 1.44 22.76 -3.56
N ASP A 186 0.27 22.43 -3.05
CA ASP A 186 -0.85 23.34 -2.87
C ASP A 186 -1.38 23.26 -1.43
N ASN A 187 -2.25 24.18 -1.09
CA ASN A 187 -2.76 24.37 0.28
C ASN A 187 -3.80 23.31 0.66
N GLU A 188 -3.40 22.04 0.71
CA GLU A 188 -4.24 20.89 1.04
C GLU A 188 -3.78 20.18 2.31
N HIS A 189 -4.64 19.33 2.89
CA HIS A 189 -4.34 18.49 4.06
C HIS A 189 -3.92 19.28 5.32
N LEU A 190 -4.44 20.51 5.49
CA LEU A 190 -4.08 21.37 6.63
C LEU A 190 -4.65 20.87 7.96
N ASP A 191 -5.64 20.01 7.94
CA ASP A 191 -6.10 19.25 9.11
C ASP A 191 -4.97 18.41 9.72
N TYR A 192 -4.09 17.85 8.88
CA TYR A 192 -2.90 17.10 9.29
C TYR A 192 -1.68 18.02 9.52
N TYR A 193 -1.29 18.81 8.52
CA TYR A 193 -0.05 19.62 8.56
C TYR A 193 -0.16 20.94 9.33
N LYS A 194 -1.39 21.39 9.64
CA LYS A 194 -1.71 22.67 10.34
C LYS A 194 -1.50 23.93 9.52
N ASN A 195 -0.49 24.02 8.69
CA ASN A 195 -0.21 25.14 7.79
C ASN A 195 0.63 24.69 6.58
N LEU A 196 0.69 25.56 5.55
CA LEU A 196 1.42 25.31 4.30
C LEU A 196 2.91 25.09 4.54
N LYS A 197 3.54 25.84 5.44
CA LYS A 197 4.97 25.71 5.75
C LYS A 197 5.34 24.32 6.28
N ASN A 198 4.48 23.72 7.10
CA ASN A 198 4.70 22.36 7.59
C ASN A 198 4.54 21.33 6.45
N LEU A 199 3.60 21.55 5.54
CA LEU A 199 3.44 20.72 4.35
C LEU A 199 4.68 20.82 3.45
N GLU A 200 5.14 22.02 3.13
CA GLU A 200 6.39 22.26 2.36
C GLU A 200 7.59 21.58 3.01
N ASN A 201 7.76 21.72 4.34
CA ASN A 201 8.83 21.05 5.08
C ASN A 201 8.73 19.52 4.98
N ALA A 202 7.52 18.95 4.95
CA ALA A 202 7.35 17.51 4.75
C ALA A 202 7.83 17.08 3.36
N PHE A 203 7.54 17.85 2.31
CA PHE A 203 8.06 17.58 0.97
C PHE A 203 9.58 17.74 0.88
N ILE A 204 10.15 18.75 1.53
CA ILE A 204 11.61 18.94 1.62
C ILE A 204 12.27 17.73 2.32
N ASN A 205 11.67 17.24 3.40
CA ASN A 205 12.18 16.07 4.12
C ASN A 205 11.99 14.75 3.35
N PHE A 206 11.11 14.73 2.36
CA PHE A 206 10.87 13.57 1.51
C PHE A 206 11.91 13.44 0.39
N ILE A 207 12.43 14.55 -0.14
CA ILE A 207 13.39 14.61 -1.24
C ILE A 207 14.82 14.40 -0.70
#